data_7e51b90b7aa2ea671947ac1e8a7c379a
#
_entry.id   7e51b90b7aa2ea671947ac1e8a7c379a
#
_cell.length_a   1.000
_cell.length_b   1.000
_cell.length_c   1.000
_cell.angle_alpha   90.00
_cell.angle_beta   90.00
_cell.angle_gamma   90.00
#
_symmetry.space_group_name_H-M   'P 1'
#
loop_
_entity.id
_entity.type
_entity.pdbx_description
1 polymer ?
#
loop_
_entity_poly.entity_id
_entity_poly.type
_entity_poly.pdbx_seq_one_letter_code
_entity_poly.pdbx_strand_id
1 'polypeptide(L)'
;GFDELPQWPESNDLMVSKEFWKQSEGKTILYFETDSIICFNTRYTIDDFLDFDYIGGYWGNKIPDLDEKYTWIMNGGLSIRKKKFILDSIKYKHKEYLRRGGNPCEDYFFSACVEDKPLVRDVLSFSIDNGYVAPQVGVPFGLHKPWGLIPARGHGAGYPETKKVCRTDKDGNYLEEFERLHNV
;
A
#
# COMPACT_ATOMS: atom_id res chain seq x y z
N GLY A 1 18.36 -16.47 -2.47
CA GLY A 1 18.02 -15.05 -2.62
C GLY A 1 17.90 -14.71 -4.09
N PHE A 2 17.20 -13.68 -4.42
CA PHE A 2 17.16 -13.14 -5.77
C PHE A 2 18.35 -12.17 -5.90
N ASP A 3 19.21 -12.38 -6.88
CA ASP A 3 20.37 -11.50 -7.10
C ASP A 3 19.92 -10.12 -7.63
N GLU A 4 18.76 -10.06 -8.29
CA GLU A 4 18.06 -8.85 -8.68
C GLU A 4 16.55 -9.03 -8.50
N LEU A 5 15.87 -8.00 -8.01
CA LEU A 5 14.40 -8.01 -7.96
C LEU A 5 13.85 -7.71 -9.36
N PRO A 6 12.85 -8.47 -9.81
CA PRO A 6 12.23 -8.24 -11.11
C PRO A 6 11.58 -6.84 -11.15
N GLN A 7 11.71 -6.18 -12.30
CA GLN A 7 11.05 -4.92 -12.59
C GLN A 7 9.57 -5.16 -12.91
N TRP A 8 8.74 -4.09 -12.86
CA TRP A 8 7.38 -4.19 -13.38
C TRP A 8 7.39 -4.49 -14.90
N PRO A 9 6.59 -5.42 -15.47
CA PRO A 9 5.46 -6.13 -14.83
C PRO A 9 5.81 -7.43 -14.10
N GLU A 10 7.03 -7.95 -14.20
CA GLU A 10 7.43 -9.23 -13.60
C GLU A 10 7.28 -9.22 -12.07
N SER A 11 7.37 -8.05 -11.44
CA SER A 11 7.11 -7.89 -10.01
C SER A 11 5.70 -8.30 -9.62
N ASN A 12 4.68 -8.07 -10.46
CA ASN A 12 3.32 -8.53 -10.20
C ASN A 12 3.23 -10.05 -10.18
N ASP A 13 3.91 -10.74 -11.10
CA ASP A 13 3.93 -12.21 -11.15
C ASP A 13 4.59 -12.78 -9.89
N LEU A 14 5.65 -12.12 -9.41
CA LEU A 14 6.29 -12.48 -8.16
C LEU A 14 5.33 -12.32 -6.98
N MET A 15 4.61 -11.19 -6.90
CA MET A 15 3.67 -10.90 -5.81
C MET A 15 2.47 -11.84 -5.76
N VAL A 16 2.09 -12.47 -6.87
CA VAL A 16 1.06 -13.53 -6.91
C VAL A 16 1.65 -14.94 -6.89
N SER A 17 2.96 -15.09 -6.63
CA SER A 17 3.64 -16.37 -6.48
C SER A 17 3.57 -16.86 -5.04
N LYS A 18 3.14 -18.11 -4.84
CA LYS A 18 3.16 -18.73 -3.50
C LYS A 18 4.57 -18.94 -2.99
N GLU A 19 5.50 -19.23 -3.88
CA GLU A 19 6.90 -19.54 -3.58
C GLU A 19 7.56 -18.33 -2.94
N PHE A 20 7.25 -17.12 -3.40
CA PHE A 20 7.73 -15.88 -2.81
C PHE A 20 7.26 -15.74 -1.35
N TRP A 21 5.96 -15.84 -1.12
CA TRP A 21 5.40 -15.64 0.23
C TRP A 21 5.72 -16.74 1.22
N LYS A 22 5.99 -17.96 0.75
CA LYS A 22 6.43 -19.05 1.62
C LYS A 22 7.79 -18.80 2.26
N GLN A 23 8.65 -18.02 1.63
CA GLN A 23 9.99 -17.68 2.13
C GLN A 23 9.92 -16.73 3.34
N SER A 24 8.86 -15.92 3.47
CA SER A 24 8.72 -15.06 4.64
C SER A 24 8.43 -15.90 5.88
N GLU A 25 9.04 -15.51 6.99
CA GLU A 25 8.73 -16.09 8.28
C GLU A 25 7.47 -15.52 8.94
N GLY A 26 6.93 -15.53 9.87
CA GLY A 26 5.81 -14.83 10.47
C GLY A 26 4.44 -15.12 9.85
N LYS A 27 3.42 -14.83 10.63
CA LYS A 27 2.01 -14.99 10.24
C LYS A 27 1.47 -13.72 9.58
N THR A 28 1.98 -12.57 9.98
CA THR A 28 1.67 -11.25 9.46
C THR A 28 2.96 -10.65 8.90
N ILE A 29 2.87 -10.08 7.72
CA ILE A 29 4.00 -9.56 6.95
C ILE A 29 3.76 -8.08 6.74
N LEU A 30 4.70 -7.24 7.17
CA LEU A 30 4.82 -5.87 6.69
C LEU A 30 5.65 -5.90 5.42
N TYR A 31 5.02 -5.62 4.30
CA TYR A 31 5.67 -5.44 3.02
C TYR A 31 5.83 -3.96 2.72
N PHE A 32 6.99 -3.56 2.24
CA PHE A 32 7.24 -2.19 1.80
C PHE A 32 8.21 -2.17 0.63
N GLU A 33 7.99 -1.26 -0.30
CA GLU A 33 8.89 -0.93 -1.39
C GLU A 33 9.89 0.13 -0.93
N THR A 34 10.98 0.28 -1.65
CA THR A 34 12.07 1.22 -1.29
C THR A 34 11.62 2.68 -1.28
N ASP A 35 10.52 2.98 -1.93
CA ASP A 35 9.88 4.28 -1.98
C ASP A 35 8.73 4.44 -0.97
N SER A 36 8.74 3.64 0.08
CA SER A 36 7.82 3.74 1.22
C SER A 36 8.50 4.33 2.44
N ILE A 37 7.73 5.04 3.25
CA ILE A 37 8.19 5.69 4.49
C ILE A 37 7.22 5.39 5.61
N ILE A 38 7.75 5.10 6.80
CA ILE A 38 6.98 5.08 8.05
C ILE A 38 7.14 6.43 8.73
N CYS A 39 6.02 7.09 9.05
CA CYS A 39 6.04 8.41 9.66
C CYS A 39 6.36 8.31 11.15
N PHE A 40 7.46 8.93 11.59
CA PHE A 40 7.87 8.90 12.98
C PHE A 40 6.92 9.65 13.93
N ASN A 41 6.29 10.71 13.43
CA ASN A 41 5.39 11.58 14.21
C ASN A 41 3.91 11.18 14.13
N THR A 42 3.62 9.97 13.66
CA THR A 42 2.26 9.44 13.67
C THR A 42 1.82 9.03 15.07
N ARG A 43 0.50 9.02 15.29
CA ARG A 43 -0.11 8.43 16.49
C ARG A 43 -0.40 6.94 16.33
N TYR A 44 -0.30 6.43 15.11
CA TYR A 44 -0.61 5.05 14.79
C TYR A 44 0.63 4.17 14.97
N THR A 45 0.39 2.95 15.38
CA THR A 45 1.38 1.88 15.49
C THR A 45 1.02 0.75 14.53
N ILE A 46 1.93 -0.15 14.28
CA ILE A 46 1.64 -1.34 13.47
C ILE A 46 0.49 -2.17 14.09
N ASP A 47 0.39 -2.18 15.41
CA ASP A 47 -0.62 -2.98 16.14
C ASP A 47 -2.05 -2.54 15.82
N ASP A 48 -2.26 -1.28 15.47
CA ASP A 48 -3.57 -0.76 15.07
C ASP A 48 -4.13 -1.42 13.79
N PHE A 49 -3.26 -2.11 13.04
CA PHE A 49 -3.59 -2.66 11.72
C PHE A 49 -3.43 -4.19 11.60
N LEU A 50 -3.01 -4.88 12.68
CA LEU A 50 -2.74 -6.33 12.64
C LEU A 50 -3.99 -7.19 12.48
N ASP A 51 -5.17 -6.67 12.75
CA ASP A 51 -6.44 -7.41 12.63
C ASP A 51 -6.88 -7.59 11.18
N PHE A 52 -6.45 -6.72 10.27
CA PHE A 52 -6.79 -6.82 8.86
C PHE A 52 -6.07 -8.00 8.18
N ASP A 53 -6.77 -8.69 7.29
CA ASP A 53 -6.17 -9.72 6.45
C ASP A 53 -5.22 -9.12 5.40
N TYR A 54 -5.62 -7.95 4.89
CA TYR A 54 -4.82 -7.10 4.01
C TYR A 54 -5.23 -5.65 4.21
N ILE A 55 -4.27 -4.79 4.43
CA ILE A 55 -4.41 -3.34 4.39
C ILE A 55 -3.21 -2.73 3.67
N GLY A 56 -3.46 -1.84 2.74
CA GLY A 56 -2.45 -1.15 1.93
C GLY A 56 -2.73 0.34 1.85
N GLY A 57 -1.95 1.04 1.02
CA GLY A 57 -2.04 2.48 0.86
C GLY A 57 -3.32 2.92 0.15
N TYR A 58 -3.87 4.05 0.57
CA TYR A 58 -5.00 4.67 -0.12
C TYR A 58 -4.57 5.20 -1.48
N TRP A 59 -5.18 4.68 -2.54
CA TRP A 59 -4.83 5.01 -3.93
C TRP A 59 -5.87 5.88 -4.64
N GLY A 60 -6.98 6.18 -3.99
CA GLY A 60 -8.02 7.04 -4.55
C GLY A 60 -8.92 6.40 -5.62
N ASN A 61 -8.64 5.17 -6.03
CA ASN A 61 -9.41 4.49 -7.07
C ASN A 61 -10.54 3.65 -6.48
N LYS A 62 -11.72 3.72 -7.10
CA LYS A 62 -12.86 2.86 -6.75
C LYS A 62 -12.79 1.54 -7.51
N ILE A 63 -13.12 0.44 -6.84
CA ILE A 63 -13.40 -0.81 -7.53
C ILE A 63 -14.80 -0.70 -8.13
N PRO A 64 -14.98 -0.89 -9.45
CA PRO A 64 -16.31 -0.86 -10.06
C PRO A 64 -17.26 -1.86 -9.36
N ASP A 65 -18.53 -1.49 -9.27
CA ASP A 65 -19.64 -2.33 -8.81
C ASP A 65 -19.66 -2.75 -7.32
N LEU A 66 -18.87 -2.11 -6.47
CA LEU A 66 -18.96 -2.30 -5.02
C LEU A 66 -19.54 -1.05 -4.32
N ASP A 67 -20.19 -1.26 -3.15
CA ASP A 67 -20.72 -0.19 -2.30
C ASP A 67 -19.61 0.83 -1.97
N GLU A 68 -19.89 2.13 -2.11
CA GLU A 68 -18.90 3.22 -1.99
C GLU A 68 -18.04 3.17 -0.72
N LYS A 69 -18.57 2.67 0.38
CA LYS A 69 -17.83 2.56 1.65
C LYS A 69 -16.74 1.47 1.66
N TYR A 70 -16.73 0.56 0.68
CA TYR A 70 -15.82 -0.59 0.59
C TYR A 70 -15.06 -0.70 -0.74
N THR A 71 -15.05 0.36 -1.54
CA THR A 71 -14.60 0.29 -2.94
C THR A 71 -13.17 0.78 -3.17
N TRP A 72 -12.30 0.47 -2.25
CA TRP A 72 -10.93 0.95 -2.37
C TRP A 72 -10.01 -0.13 -2.91
N ILE A 73 -9.29 0.22 -3.97
CA ILE A 73 -8.08 -0.51 -4.33
C ILE A 73 -7.01 0.04 -3.43
N MET A 74 -6.42 -0.84 -2.65
CA MET A 74 -5.32 -0.51 -1.76
C MET A 74 -4.02 -0.81 -2.48
N ASN A 75 -3.11 0.17 -2.52
CA ASN A 75 -1.78 -0.03 -3.07
C ASN A 75 -0.94 -0.91 -2.14
N GLY A 76 -0.24 -1.87 -2.70
CA GLY A 76 0.55 -2.85 -1.97
C GLY A 76 1.96 -2.41 -1.59
N GLY A 77 2.46 -1.31 -2.14
CA GLY A 77 3.84 -0.85 -1.94
C GLY A 77 4.20 -0.52 -0.49
N LEU A 78 3.21 -0.16 0.33
CA LEU A 78 3.28 -0.25 1.79
C LEU A 78 2.03 -0.96 2.26
N SER A 79 2.16 -2.17 2.82
CA SER A 79 1.00 -2.98 3.18
C SER A 79 1.28 -3.95 4.32
N ILE A 80 0.24 -4.26 5.09
CA ILE A 80 0.23 -5.39 6.02
C ILE A 80 -0.61 -6.50 5.40
N ARG A 81 -0.09 -7.72 5.46
CA ARG A 81 -0.69 -8.90 4.83
C ARG A 81 -0.61 -10.10 5.75
N LYS A 82 -1.72 -10.75 6.04
CA LYS A 82 -1.69 -12.08 6.69
C LYS A 82 -1.23 -13.13 5.68
N LYS A 83 -0.18 -13.86 6.03
CA LYS A 83 0.40 -14.90 5.15
C LYS A 83 -0.63 -15.94 4.70
N LYS A 84 -1.51 -16.36 5.62
CA LYS A 84 -2.59 -17.29 5.29
C LYS A 84 -3.54 -16.72 4.23
N PHE A 85 -3.97 -15.46 4.40
CA PHE A 85 -4.83 -14.79 3.43
C PHE A 85 -4.20 -14.75 2.04
N ILE A 86 -2.92 -14.35 1.93
CA ILE A 86 -2.20 -14.29 0.65
C ILE A 86 -2.18 -15.66 -0.02
N LEU A 87 -1.71 -16.69 0.71
CA LEU A 87 -1.54 -18.02 0.15
C LEU A 87 -2.87 -18.65 -0.27
N ASP A 88 -3.93 -18.44 0.50
CA ASP A 88 -5.27 -18.93 0.16
C ASP A 88 -5.86 -18.17 -1.02
N SER A 89 -5.72 -16.86 -1.09
CA SER A 89 -6.17 -16.05 -2.23
C SER A 89 -5.51 -16.51 -3.52
N ILE A 90 -4.20 -16.65 -3.54
CA ILE A 90 -3.46 -17.15 -4.71
C ILE A 90 -3.92 -18.56 -5.09
N LYS A 91 -4.08 -19.45 -4.11
CA LYS A 91 -4.45 -20.86 -4.35
C LYS A 91 -5.85 -21.03 -4.92
N TYR A 92 -6.81 -20.31 -4.36
CA TYR A 92 -8.22 -20.60 -4.60
C TYR A 92 -8.93 -19.58 -5.47
N LYS A 93 -8.43 -18.33 -5.54
CA LYS A 93 -9.13 -17.23 -6.20
C LYS A 93 -8.42 -16.68 -7.44
N HIS A 94 -7.07 -16.72 -7.54
CA HIS A 94 -6.31 -16.01 -8.58
C HIS A 94 -6.66 -16.44 -10.00
N LYS A 95 -6.67 -17.75 -10.27
CA LYS A 95 -6.99 -18.27 -11.60
C LYS A 95 -8.40 -17.88 -12.07
N GLU A 96 -9.37 -17.98 -11.18
CA GLU A 96 -10.76 -17.63 -11.48
C GLU A 96 -10.93 -16.11 -11.63
N TYR A 97 -10.22 -15.31 -10.81
CA TYR A 97 -10.20 -13.87 -10.93
C TYR A 97 -9.74 -13.43 -12.33
N LEU A 98 -8.61 -13.96 -12.82
CA LEU A 98 -8.11 -13.65 -14.16
C LEU A 98 -9.05 -14.16 -15.27
N ARG A 99 -9.64 -15.35 -15.12
CA ARG A 99 -10.59 -15.91 -16.08
C ARG A 99 -11.84 -15.02 -16.25
N ARG A 100 -12.23 -14.29 -15.22
CA ARG A 100 -13.33 -13.31 -15.26
C ARG A 100 -12.92 -11.94 -15.78
N GLY A 101 -11.71 -11.78 -16.28
CA GLY A 101 -11.20 -10.51 -16.77
C GLY A 101 -10.70 -9.56 -15.69
N GLY A 102 -10.35 -10.10 -14.50
CA GLY A 102 -9.75 -9.33 -13.43
C GLY A 102 -8.42 -8.71 -13.86
N ASN A 103 -8.12 -7.53 -13.31
CA ASN A 103 -6.86 -6.84 -13.58
C ASN A 103 -5.66 -7.67 -13.06
N PRO A 104 -4.61 -7.94 -13.86
CA PRO A 104 -3.46 -8.74 -13.44
C PRO A 104 -2.60 -8.08 -12.35
N CYS A 105 -2.75 -6.77 -12.10
CA CYS A 105 -2.05 -6.09 -11.03
C CYS A 105 -2.42 -6.68 -9.66
N GLU A 106 -1.43 -6.99 -8.85
CA GLU A 106 -1.60 -7.64 -7.54
C GLU A 106 -2.42 -6.79 -6.56
N ASP A 107 -2.33 -5.48 -6.63
CA ASP A 107 -3.11 -4.53 -5.82
C ASP A 107 -4.61 -4.74 -6.00
N TYR A 108 -5.06 -4.85 -7.25
CA TYR A 108 -6.45 -5.11 -7.60
C TYR A 108 -6.88 -6.50 -7.14
N PHE A 109 -6.03 -7.49 -7.38
CA PHE A 109 -6.33 -8.87 -7.01
C PHE A 109 -6.50 -9.03 -5.50
N PHE A 110 -5.54 -8.62 -4.69
CA PHE A 110 -5.63 -8.76 -3.24
C PHE A 110 -6.74 -7.88 -2.66
N SER A 111 -6.92 -6.65 -3.12
CA SER A 111 -8.04 -5.80 -2.72
C SER A 111 -9.39 -6.44 -3.01
N ALA A 112 -9.55 -7.12 -4.15
CA ALA A 112 -10.77 -7.85 -4.49
C ALA A 112 -11.00 -9.09 -3.61
N CYS A 113 -9.93 -9.71 -3.09
CA CYS A 113 -10.01 -10.92 -2.28
C CYS A 113 -10.38 -10.68 -0.82
N VAL A 114 -10.22 -9.47 -0.30
CA VAL A 114 -10.54 -9.12 1.09
C VAL A 114 -12.06 -9.22 1.30
N GLU A 115 -12.48 -10.03 2.26
CA GLU A 115 -13.89 -10.21 2.61
C GLU A 115 -14.35 -9.13 3.59
N ASP A 116 -13.65 -8.98 4.71
CA ASP A 116 -13.86 -7.89 5.67
C ASP A 116 -13.02 -6.67 5.27
N LYS A 117 -13.59 -5.86 4.40
CA LYS A 117 -12.88 -4.69 3.86
C LYS A 117 -12.65 -3.64 4.93
N PRO A 118 -11.41 -3.12 5.04
CA PRO A 118 -11.15 -1.99 5.91
C PRO A 118 -12.00 -0.78 5.49
N LEU A 119 -12.38 0.01 6.47
CA LEU A 119 -13.03 1.29 6.19
C LEU A 119 -12.03 2.26 5.54
N VAL A 120 -12.52 3.20 4.75
CA VAL A 120 -11.69 4.25 4.15
C VAL A 120 -10.80 4.93 5.17
N ARG A 121 -11.35 5.21 6.36
CA ARG A 121 -10.60 5.82 7.45
C ARG A 121 -9.41 4.99 7.88
N ASP A 122 -9.57 3.66 7.95
CA ASP A 122 -8.48 2.75 8.35
C ASP A 122 -7.38 2.74 7.30
N VAL A 123 -7.76 2.67 6.03
CA VAL A 123 -6.80 2.72 4.90
C VAL A 123 -6.04 4.05 4.88
N LEU A 124 -6.73 5.19 5.04
CA LEU A 124 -6.10 6.50 5.12
C LEU A 124 -5.21 6.67 6.35
N SER A 125 -5.56 6.01 7.46
CA SER A 125 -4.76 6.03 8.70
C SER A 125 -3.52 5.15 8.58
N PHE A 126 -3.61 4.07 7.80
CA PHE A 126 -2.48 3.17 7.57
C PHE A 126 -1.47 3.80 6.62
N SER A 127 -1.87 4.06 5.39
CA SER A 127 -0.94 4.62 4.40
C SER A 127 -1.66 5.42 3.33
N ILE A 128 -0.97 6.42 2.82
CA ILE A 128 -1.43 7.25 1.72
C ILE A 128 -0.45 7.09 0.57
N ASP A 129 -0.97 6.82 -0.61
CA ASP A 129 -0.21 6.68 -1.83
C ASP A 129 -0.27 7.95 -2.67
N ASN A 130 0.80 8.23 -3.42
CA ASN A 130 0.89 9.37 -4.34
C ASN A 130 0.59 10.75 -3.71
N GLY A 131 0.91 10.91 -2.41
CA GLY A 131 0.82 12.20 -1.73
C GLY A 131 -0.59 12.75 -1.52
N TYR A 132 -1.60 11.89 -1.49
CA TYR A 132 -2.95 12.29 -1.08
C TYR A 132 -2.91 12.88 0.34
N VAL A 133 -3.62 13.98 0.55
CA VAL A 133 -3.78 14.57 1.88
C VAL A 133 -5.12 14.15 2.47
N ALA A 134 -5.07 13.58 3.67
CA ALA A 134 -6.25 13.20 4.42
C ALA A 134 -6.27 13.91 5.79
N PRO A 135 -6.61 15.20 5.84
CA PRO A 135 -6.59 15.99 7.08
C PRO A 135 -7.40 15.36 8.22
N GLN A 136 -8.44 14.62 7.88
CA GLN A 136 -9.34 13.97 8.84
C GLN A 136 -8.68 12.84 9.63
N VAL A 137 -7.58 12.28 9.17
CA VAL A 137 -6.85 11.22 9.89
C VAL A 137 -5.55 11.72 10.51
N GLY A 138 -5.11 12.92 10.15
CA GLY A 138 -3.81 13.47 10.57
C GLY A 138 -2.64 12.79 9.87
N VAL A 139 -1.54 12.57 10.60
CA VAL A 139 -0.37 11.88 10.07
C VAL A 139 -0.65 10.38 9.98
N PRO A 140 -0.61 9.76 8.80
CA PRO A 140 -0.81 8.32 8.66
C PRO A 140 0.35 7.53 9.28
N PHE A 141 0.21 6.21 9.40
CA PHE A 141 1.31 5.35 9.80
C PHE A 141 2.45 5.39 8.79
N GLY A 142 2.14 5.44 7.48
CA GLY A 142 3.17 5.56 6.47
C GLY A 142 2.70 6.22 5.17
N LEU A 143 3.65 6.37 4.25
CA LEU A 143 3.44 6.90 2.92
C LEU A 143 4.11 5.97 1.90
N HIS A 144 3.50 5.83 0.73
CA HIS A 144 4.10 5.20 -0.43
C HIS A 144 4.10 6.17 -1.61
N LYS A 145 5.19 6.22 -2.36
CA LYS A 145 5.41 7.19 -3.45
C LYS A 145 5.04 8.61 -3.05
N PRO A 146 5.61 9.13 -1.96
CA PRO A 146 5.22 10.44 -1.42
C PRO A 146 5.47 11.58 -2.41
N TRP A 147 6.31 11.38 -3.41
CA TRP A 147 6.60 12.33 -4.50
C TRP A 147 5.76 12.13 -5.77
N GLY A 148 4.91 11.09 -5.83
CA GLY A 148 4.20 10.66 -7.05
C GLY A 148 3.21 11.64 -7.66
N LEU A 149 3.12 12.85 -7.12
CA LEU A 149 2.34 13.93 -7.68
C LEU A 149 3.18 14.83 -8.58
N ILE A 150 3.65 14.25 -9.68
CA ILE A 150 4.06 15.06 -10.81
C ILE A 150 2.79 15.76 -11.33
N PRO A 151 2.80 17.10 -11.51
CA PRO A 151 1.64 17.87 -11.97
C PRO A 151 1.00 17.38 -13.27
N ALA A 152 1.74 16.59 -14.06
CA ALA A 152 1.31 16.06 -15.36
C ALA A 152 0.14 15.06 -15.31
N ARG A 153 -0.30 14.58 -14.15
CA ARG A 153 -1.40 13.61 -14.04
C ARG A 153 -2.69 14.15 -13.41
N GLY A 154 -2.79 15.44 -13.20
CA GLY A 154 -4.06 16.07 -12.83
C GLY A 154 -4.59 15.77 -11.41
N HIS A 155 -3.82 15.13 -10.55
CA HIS A 155 -4.23 14.77 -9.20
C HIS A 155 -3.51 15.65 -8.18
N GLY A 156 -3.83 16.93 -8.13
CA GLY A 156 -2.85 17.55 -7.42
C GLY A 156 -2.93 18.78 -6.58
N ALA A 157 -3.81 19.03 -5.68
CA ALA A 157 -3.76 20.26 -4.88
C ALA A 157 -3.19 20.10 -3.45
N GLY A 158 -2.77 18.89 -3.04
CA GLY A 158 -2.45 18.62 -1.63
C GLY A 158 -0.99 18.29 -1.30
N TYR A 159 -0.14 18.19 -2.27
CA TYR A 159 1.20 17.62 -2.13
C TYR A 159 2.20 18.40 -1.26
N PRO A 160 2.32 19.73 -1.38
CA PRO A 160 3.30 20.47 -0.57
C PRO A 160 3.09 20.38 0.93
N GLU A 161 1.85 20.11 1.36
CA GLU A 161 1.50 20.04 2.78
C GLU A 161 1.77 18.66 3.37
N THR A 162 1.60 17.59 2.61
CA THR A 162 1.89 16.22 3.06
C THR A 162 3.37 16.03 3.36
N LYS A 163 4.25 16.63 2.58
CA LYS A 163 5.69 16.61 2.79
C LYS A 163 6.11 17.15 4.16
N LYS A 164 5.38 18.16 4.65
CA LYS A 164 5.66 18.79 5.95
C LYS A 164 5.04 18.05 7.12
N VAL A 165 4.21 17.06 6.87
CA VAL A 165 3.44 16.38 7.91
C VAL A 165 4.14 15.12 8.41
N CYS A 166 4.78 14.35 7.53
CA CYS A 166 5.47 13.13 7.91
C CYS A 166 6.95 13.40 8.20
N ARG A 167 7.38 13.15 9.42
CA ARG A 167 8.80 13.16 9.80
C ARG A 167 9.38 11.78 9.63
N THR A 168 10.62 11.69 9.19
CA THR A 168 11.30 10.42 8.91
C THR A 168 12.07 9.89 10.11
N ASP A 169 12.34 10.71 11.11
CA ASP A 169 13.06 10.34 12.32
C ASP A 169 12.70 11.20 13.54
N LYS A 170 13.32 10.85 14.69
CA LYS A 170 13.18 11.57 15.97
C LYS A 170 13.75 13.00 15.95
N ASP A 171 14.69 13.29 15.06
CA ASP A 171 15.38 14.56 14.97
C ASP A 171 14.56 15.60 14.15
N GLY A 172 13.42 15.17 13.64
CA GLY A 172 12.44 16.03 12.97
C GLY A 172 12.72 16.25 11.50
N ASN A 173 13.55 15.40 10.86
CA ASN A 173 13.75 15.45 9.44
C ASN A 173 12.43 15.16 8.72
N TYR A 174 12.19 15.90 7.66
CA TYR A 174 11.00 15.80 6.84
C TYR A 174 11.29 14.98 5.58
N LEU A 175 10.25 14.65 4.89
CA LEU A 175 10.27 13.89 3.66
C LEU A 175 11.21 14.47 2.58
N GLU A 176 11.48 15.78 2.61
CA GLU A 176 12.39 16.47 1.70
C GLU A 176 13.80 15.85 1.68
N GLU A 177 14.28 15.37 2.84
CA GLU A 177 15.58 14.68 2.91
C GLU A 177 15.55 13.35 2.16
N PHE A 178 14.43 12.63 2.25
CA PHE A 178 14.25 11.39 1.50
C PHE A 178 14.24 11.63 -0.01
N GLU A 179 13.60 12.70 -0.48
CA GLU A 179 13.62 13.09 -1.90
C GLU A 179 15.02 13.41 -2.39
N ARG A 180 15.78 14.16 -1.58
CA ARG A 180 17.18 14.49 -1.88
C ARG A 180 18.03 13.23 -2.05
N LEU A 181 17.82 12.22 -1.23
CA LEU A 181 18.55 10.95 -1.29
C LEU A 181 18.18 10.10 -2.51
N HIS A 182 16.97 10.25 -3.02
CA HIS A 182 16.46 9.46 -4.16
C HIS A 182 16.50 10.23 -5.49
N ASN A 183 17.04 11.46 -5.53
CA ASN A 183 17.12 12.31 -6.72
C ASN A 183 15.76 12.54 -7.42
N VAL A 184 14.69 12.71 -6.68
CA VAL A 184 13.33 12.96 -7.18
C VAL A 184 12.88 14.38 -6.89
#